data_cff09cfedfdd37e7ba9cc605beb98223
#
_entry.id   cff09cfedfdd37e7ba9cc605beb98223
#
_cell.length_a   1.000
_cell.length_b   1.000
_cell.length_c   1.000
_cell.angle_alpha   90.00
_cell.angle_beta   90.00
_cell.angle_gamma   90.00
#
_symmetry.space_group_name_H-M   'P 1'
#
loop_
_entity.id
_entity.type
_entity.pdbx_description
1 polymer ?
#
loop_
_entity_poly.entity_id
_entity_poly.type
_entity_poly.pdbx_seq_one_letter_code
_entity_poly.pdbx_strand_id
1 'polypeptide(L)'
;MAIIANTYTRYSVVGIREELSNIIYNISPEETPFQSNGGRETVKNTFFEWQTDSLAAAATNYQIDGDDIAAFPATTATTRLGNYTNISRKLVILADNLQEIDEAGRTSELAYQLTKMGQELKRDQEATLLANQAAVGGAAGTARRTAGLPAWLKTNSDRGTGGTDPTVSGGVVNAAAGDATAGNMRAFTIDILNNVIEKVWTEGGTPKMLMVGPHN
;
A
#
# COMPACT_ATOMS: atom_id res chain seq x y z
N MET A 1 -2.50 -43.99 46.30
CA MET A 1 -1.12 -44.44 46.53
C MET A 1 -0.44 -43.41 47.41
N ALA A 2 0.17 -43.82 48.50
CA ALA A 2 0.94 -42.92 49.37
C ALA A 2 2.39 -42.84 48.83
N ILE A 3 2.97 -41.63 48.86
CA ILE A 3 4.37 -41.43 48.53
C ILE A 3 5.22 -42.03 49.66
N ILE A 4 6.23 -42.81 49.30
CA ILE A 4 7.16 -43.39 50.27
C ILE A 4 7.86 -42.29 51.02
N ALA A 5 7.93 -42.40 52.37
CA ALA A 5 8.59 -41.41 53.22
C ALA A 5 10.06 -41.20 52.80
N ASN A 6 10.51 -39.95 52.78
CA ASN A 6 11.85 -39.49 52.34
C ASN A 6 12.10 -39.61 50.83
N THR A 7 11.09 -39.73 49.98
CA THR A 7 11.26 -39.66 48.52
C THR A 7 11.55 -38.18 48.14
N TYR A 8 12.69 -37.95 47.47
CA TYR A 8 13.06 -36.65 46.90
C TYR A 8 12.29 -36.48 45.58
N THR A 9 11.34 -35.56 45.55
CA THR A 9 10.46 -35.34 44.39
C THR A 9 10.79 -34.06 43.68
N ARG A 10 10.27 -33.88 42.44
CA ARG A 10 10.42 -32.65 41.66
C ARG A 10 9.94 -31.40 42.40
N TYR A 11 9.06 -31.55 43.39
CA TYR A 11 8.57 -30.40 44.18
C TYR A 11 9.56 -29.97 45.28
N SER A 12 10.55 -30.81 45.58
CA SER A 12 11.62 -30.52 46.57
C SER A 12 12.93 -30.08 45.91
N VAL A 13 13.04 -30.20 44.58
CA VAL A 13 14.25 -29.88 43.83
C VAL A 13 14.30 -28.39 43.55
N VAL A 14 15.47 -27.75 43.89
CA VAL A 14 15.78 -26.40 43.54
C VAL A 14 16.65 -26.40 42.29
N GLY A 15 16.37 -25.52 41.33
CA GLY A 15 17.18 -25.38 40.12
C GLY A 15 16.70 -26.19 38.90
N ILE A 16 15.40 -26.56 38.85
CA ILE A 16 14.79 -27.10 37.63
C ILE A 16 14.83 -25.98 36.58
N ARG A 17 15.54 -26.25 35.46
CA ARG A 17 15.60 -25.30 34.34
C ARG A 17 14.24 -25.23 33.64
N GLU A 18 13.79 -24.01 33.36
CA GLU A 18 12.61 -23.79 32.52
C GLU A 18 12.88 -24.28 31.09
N GLU A 19 11.90 -24.98 30.53
CA GLU A 19 11.94 -25.45 29.15
C GLU A 19 11.24 -24.42 28.25
N LEU A 20 12.01 -23.58 27.59
CA LEU A 20 11.53 -22.62 26.60
C LEU A 20 11.79 -23.18 25.19
N SER A 21 10.79 -23.05 24.33
CA SER A 21 10.95 -23.39 22.92
C SER A 21 11.97 -22.45 22.25
N ASN A 22 12.88 -23.02 21.46
CA ASN A 22 13.82 -22.23 20.65
C ASN A 22 13.22 -21.70 19.34
N ILE A 23 11.89 -21.67 19.23
CA ILE A 23 11.15 -21.20 18.05
C ILE A 23 10.24 -20.07 18.46
N ILE A 24 10.33 -18.95 17.74
CA ILE A 24 9.42 -17.80 17.87
C ILE A 24 8.45 -17.85 16.70
N TYR A 25 7.16 -17.96 17.00
CA TYR A 25 6.10 -17.97 15.99
C TYR A 25 5.58 -16.56 15.77
N ASN A 26 5.62 -16.10 14.50
CA ASN A 26 4.99 -14.86 14.11
C ASN A 26 3.50 -15.11 13.79
N ILE A 27 2.62 -14.44 14.53
CA ILE A 27 1.16 -14.54 14.36
C ILE A 27 0.54 -13.34 13.62
N SER A 28 1.38 -12.44 13.13
CA SER A 28 0.92 -11.25 12.41
C SER A 28 0.95 -11.46 10.90
N PRO A 29 0.02 -10.88 10.12
CA PRO A 29 0.07 -10.94 8.67
C PRO A 29 1.33 -10.19 8.16
N GLU A 30 2.07 -10.82 7.24
CA GLU A 30 3.33 -10.31 6.70
C GLU A 30 3.22 -9.91 5.23
N GLU A 31 2.14 -10.31 4.56
CA GLU A 31 1.98 -10.11 3.12
C GLU A 31 1.80 -8.64 2.75
N THR A 32 2.55 -8.21 1.74
CA THR A 32 2.46 -6.88 1.13
C THR A 32 2.25 -7.03 -0.38
N PRO A 33 1.03 -7.42 -0.81
CA PRO A 33 0.77 -7.81 -2.19
C PRO A 33 0.92 -6.65 -3.18
N PHE A 34 0.54 -5.44 -2.82
CA PHE A 34 0.66 -4.28 -3.71
C PHE A 34 2.12 -3.95 -3.98
N GLN A 35 2.94 -3.85 -2.94
CA GLN A 35 4.36 -3.55 -3.06
C GLN A 35 5.15 -4.66 -3.75
N SER A 36 4.74 -5.92 -3.58
CA SER A 36 5.40 -7.08 -4.19
C SER A 36 5.13 -7.20 -5.69
N ASN A 37 3.94 -6.78 -6.15
CA ASN A 37 3.54 -6.84 -7.57
C ASN A 37 3.77 -5.51 -8.30
N GLY A 38 4.02 -4.42 -7.58
CA GLY A 38 4.31 -3.11 -8.17
C GLY A 38 5.70 -3.02 -8.77
N GLY A 39 5.84 -2.32 -9.89
CA GLY A 39 7.12 -1.92 -10.43
C GLY A 39 7.83 -0.90 -9.53
N ARG A 40 9.16 -0.83 -9.63
CA ARG A 40 9.98 0.10 -8.84
C ARG A 40 10.84 0.95 -9.78
N GLU A 41 10.87 2.24 -9.50
CA GLU A 41 11.71 3.20 -10.21
C GLU A 41 12.47 4.08 -9.21
N THR A 42 13.67 4.48 -9.59
CA THR A 42 14.51 5.36 -8.76
C THR A 42 14.26 6.81 -9.14
N VAL A 43 13.89 7.62 -8.16
CA VAL A 43 13.70 9.07 -8.32
C VAL A 43 14.84 9.83 -7.64
N LYS A 44 15.26 10.96 -8.28
CA LYS A 44 16.38 11.79 -7.79
C LYS A 44 15.94 13.06 -7.07
N ASN A 45 14.63 13.34 -7.05
CA ASN A 45 14.09 14.54 -6.43
C ASN A 45 13.01 14.18 -5.40
N THR A 46 12.71 15.10 -4.51
CA THR A 46 11.64 14.98 -3.52
C THR A 46 10.25 15.08 -4.13
N PHE A 47 10.11 15.80 -5.21
CA PHE A 47 8.94 15.88 -6.06
C PHE A 47 9.31 15.29 -7.42
N PHE A 48 8.54 14.31 -7.89
CA PHE A 48 8.73 13.68 -9.19
C PHE A 48 7.46 13.80 -10.01
N GLU A 49 7.64 13.95 -11.31
CA GLU A 49 6.57 14.27 -12.24
C GLU A 49 6.62 13.35 -13.45
N TRP A 50 5.47 13.14 -14.05
CA TRP A 50 5.31 12.45 -15.32
C TRP A 50 4.24 13.14 -16.17
N GLN A 51 4.21 12.83 -17.45
CA GLN A 51 3.22 13.36 -18.36
C GLN A 51 2.25 12.28 -18.79
N THR A 52 1.00 12.65 -18.93
CA THR A 52 -0.06 11.79 -19.47
C THR A 52 -0.66 12.45 -20.69
N ASP A 53 -1.06 11.62 -21.65
CA ASP A 53 -1.77 12.03 -22.86
C ASP A 53 -2.87 11.04 -23.14
N SER A 54 -3.85 11.41 -23.95
CA SER A 54 -4.95 10.56 -24.35
C SER A 54 -5.17 10.67 -25.87
N LEU A 55 -5.47 9.53 -26.48
CA LEU A 55 -5.88 9.51 -27.88
C LEU A 55 -7.30 10.09 -28.03
N ALA A 56 -7.56 10.71 -29.16
CA ALA A 56 -8.91 11.12 -29.51
C ALA A 56 -9.81 9.88 -29.64
N ALA A 57 -11.09 10.05 -29.34
CA ALA A 57 -12.06 8.98 -29.55
C ALA A 57 -12.08 8.53 -31.01
N ALA A 58 -12.27 7.22 -31.23
CA ALA A 58 -12.40 6.70 -32.56
C ALA A 58 -13.63 7.32 -33.28
N ALA A 59 -13.41 7.83 -34.45
CA ALA A 59 -14.44 8.43 -35.29
C ALA A 59 -14.35 7.89 -36.74
N THR A 60 -15.43 7.98 -37.47
CA THR A 60 -15.41 7.69 -38.91
C THR A 60 -14.58 8.74 -39.62
N ASN A 61 -13.65 8.32 -40.46
CA ASN A 61 -12.75 9.22 -41.18
C ASN A 61 -12.77 8.85 -42.69
N TYR A 62 -13.88 9.16 -43.35
CA TYR A 62 -14.04 8.98 -44.76
C TYR A 62 -13.84 10.34 -45.47
N GLN A 63 -13.00 10.37 -46.47
CA GLN A 63 -12.75 11.56 -47.27
C GLN A 63 -13.24 11.35 -48.70
N ILE A 64 -13.64 12.43 -49.34
CA ILE A 64 -14.02 12.41 -50.77
C ILE A 64 -12.72 12.48 -51.57
N ASP A 65 -12.70 11.75 -52.68
CA ASP A 65 -11.57 11.76 -53.61
C ASP A 65 -11.38 13.20 -54.19
N GLY A 66 -10.19 13.75 -53.98
CA GLY A 66 -9.88 15.15 -54.39
C GLY A 66 -10.32 16.19 -53.37
N ASP A 67 -10.67 15.83 -52.15
CA ASP A 67 -11.03 16.76 -51.09
C ASP A 67 -9.84 17.66 -50.68
N ASP A 68 -10.12 18.93 -50.38
CA ASP A 68 -9.11 19.89 -49.92
C ASP A 68 -9.17 20.05 -48.38
N ILE A 69 -7.99 20.24 -47.78
CA ILE A 69 -7.89 20.43 -46.31
C ILE A 69 -8.37 21.83 -45.95
N ALA A 70 -9.61 21.95 -45.49
CA ALA A 70 -10.21 23.23 -45.10
C ALA A 70 -9.74 23.76 -43.74
N ALA A 71 -9.34 22.88 -42.80
CA ALA A 71 -8.90 23.26 -41.45
C ALA A 71 -7.94 22.24 -40.86
N PHE A 72 -6.98 22.68 -40.08
CA PHE A 72 -6.08 21.87 -39.30
C PHE A 72 -6.63 21.73 -37.85
N PRO A 73 -6.84 20.50 -37.33
CA PRO A 73 -7.27 20.34 -35.94
C PRO A 73 -6.19 20.83 -34.98
N ALA A 74 -6.62 21.46 -33.89
CA ALA A 74 -5.70 21.84 -32.80
C ALA A 74 -5.18 20.60 -32.08
N THR A 75 -3.86 20.57 -31.82
CA THR A 75 -3.25 19.52 -30.99
C THR A 75 -3.48 19.82 -29.52
N THR A 76 -3.79 18.79 -28.73
CA THR A 76 -3.94 18.91 -27.27
C THR A 76 -2.58 18.75 -26.60
N ALA A 77 -2.26 19.62 -25.64
CA ALA A 77 -1.03 19.49 -24.86
C ALA A 77 -1.15 18.38 -23.81
N THR A 78 -0.03 17.71 -23.53
CA THR A 78 0.07 16.71 -22.48
C THR A 78 -0.22 17.30 -21.10
N THR A 79 -0.77 16.50 -20.19
CA THR A 79 -1.02 16.88 -18.80
C THR A 79 0.11 16.40 -17.91
N ARG A 80 0.66 17.32 -17.08
CA ARG A 80 1.72 17.02 -16.13
C ARG A 80 1.13 16.68 -14.76
N LEU A 81 1.54 15.54 -14.22
CA LEU A 81 1.15 15.03 -12.90
C LEU A 81 2.40 14.79 -12.06
N GLY A 82 2.29 14.91 -10.75
CA GLY A 82 3.41 14.70 -9.85
C GLY A 82 3.02 14.22 -8.47
N ASN A 83 3.98 13.61 -7.77
CA ASN A 83 3.82 13.13 -6.42
C ASN A 83 5.06 13.46 -5.58
N TYR A 84 4.91 13.45 -4.27
CA TYR A 84 6.00 13.67 -3.32
C TYR A 84 6.51 12.34 -2.76
N THR A 85 7.82 12.26 -2.55
CA THR A 85 8.43 11.18 -1.79
C THR A 85 8.14 11.35 -0.29
N ASN A 86 8.04 10.26 0.45
CA ASN A 86 7.98 10.27 1.92
C ASN A 86 9.20 9.58 2.52
N ILE A 87 9.42 9.79 3.80
CA ILE A 87 10.46 9.11 4.59
C ILE A 87 9.76 8.25 5.63
N SER A 88 10.02 6.95 5.57
CA SER A 88 9.54 5.99 6.57
C SER A 88 10.72 5.49 7.38
N ARG A 89 10.57 5.38 8.70
CA ARG A 89 11.63 4.87 9.59
C ARG A 89 11.05 4.04 10.73
N LYS A 90 11.82 3.06 11.16
CA LYS A 90 11.65 2.35 12.44
C LYS A 90 12.92 2.50 13.24
N LEU A 91 12.82 2.50 14.54
CA LEU A 91 13.95 2.67 15.46
C LEU A 91 13.95 1.53 16.46
N VAL A 92 15.11 0.98 16.74
CA VAL A 92 15.35 0.04 17.84
C VAL A 92 16.46 0.58 18.72
N ILE A 93 16.31 0.44 20.02
CA ILE A 93 17.33 0.74 21.02
C ILE A 93 17.43 -0.52 21.88
N LEU A 94 18.63 -1.08 21.97
CA LEU A 94 18.94 -2.24 22.78
C LEU A 94 20.08 -1.86 23.73
N ALA A 95 20.02 -2.35 24.96
CA ALA A 95 21.11 -2.21 25.90
C ALA A 95 22.23 -3.22 25.55
N ASP A 96 23.49 -2.82 25.64
CA ASP A 96 24.64 -3.67 25.30
C ASP A 96 24.68 -4.97 26.12
N ASN A 97 24.32 -4.90 27.40
CA ASN A 97 24.25 -6.07 28.27
C ASN A 97 23.23 -7.15 27.79
N LEU A 98 22.19 -6.76 27.06
CA LEU A 98 21.20 -7.70 26.53
C LEU A 98 21.80 -8.57 25.42
N GLN A 99 22.78 -8.07 24.67
CA GLN A 99 23.41 -8.80 23.58
C GLN A 99 24.41 -9.88 24.07
N GLU A 100 24.85 -9.78 25.31
CA GLU A 100 25.77 -10.74 25.95
C GLU A 100 25.03 -11.90 26.64
N ILE A 101 23.71 -11.82 26.77
CA ILE A 101 22.89 -12.83 27.44
C ILE A 101 22.36 -13.83 26.41
N ASP A 102 22.49 -15.12 26.70
CA ASP A 102 21.91 -16.18 25.90
C ASP A 102 20.38 -16.17 26.02
N GLU A 103 19.72 -15.94 24.89
CA GLU A 103 18.26 -15.90 24.80
C GLU A 103 17.70 -17.11 24.03
N ALA A 104 16.59 -17.67 24.51
CA ALA A 104 15.91 -18.76 23.84
C ALA A 104 15.32 -18.29 22.50
N GLY A 105 15.53 -19.08 21.44
CA GLY A 105 14.92 -18.88 20.13
C GLY A 105 15.64 -17.88 19.21
N ARG A 106 16.72 -17.24 19.64
CA ARG A 106 17.49 -16.31 18.82
C ARG A 106 18.95 -16.23 19.26
N THR A 107 19.83 -16.08 18.28
CA THR A 107 21.28 -15.97 18.51
C THR A 107 21.70 -14.52 18.76
N SER A 108 20.95 -13.55 18.24
CA SER A 108 21.23 -12.13 18.39
C SER A 108 19.90 -11.37 18.41
N GLU A 109 19.65 -10.66 19.49
CA GLU A 109 18.45 -9.83 19.65
C GLU A 109 18.43 -8.70 18.60
N LEU A 110 19.58 -8.08 18.34
CA LEU A 110 19.67 -7.01 17.34
C LEU A 110 19.26 -7.50 15.94
N ALA A 111 19.78 -8.65 15.51
CA ALA A 111 19.46 -9.21 14.19
C ALA A 111 17.97 -9.57 14.09
N TYR A 112 17.41 -10.14 15.13
CA TYR A 112 15.98 -10.45 15.21
C TYR A 112 15.12 -9.19 15.09
N GLN A 113 15.41 -8.16 15.88
CA GLN A 113 14.67 -6.91 15.87
C GLN A 113 14.79 -6.16 14.54
N LEU A 114 15.98 -6.16 13.91
CA LEU A 114 16.15 -5.57 12.58
C LEU A 114 15.31 -6.27 11.52
N THR A 115 15.26 -7.60 11.55
CA THR A 115 14.42 -8.38 10.62
C THR A 115 12.93 -8.06 10.83
N LYS A 116 12.48 -8.08 12.08
CA LYS A 116 11.10 -7.74 12.46
C LYS A 116 10.73 -6.33 12.00
N MET A 117 11.59 -5.35 12.26
CA MET A 117 11.36 -3.96 11.83
C MET A 117 11.36 -3.80 10.32
N GLY A 118 12.14 -4.59 9.60
CA GLY A 118 12.10 -4.63 8.14
C GLY A 118 10.73 -5.06 7.61
N GLN A 119 10.13 -6.08 8.21
CA GLN A 119 8.76 -6.53 7.89
C GLN A 119 7.72 -5.46 8.27
N GLU A 120 7.81 -4.89 9.47
CA GLU A 120 6.93 -3.82 9.91
C GLU A 120 6.99 -2.60 8.99
N LEU A 121 8.21 -2.20 8.55
CA LEU A 121 8.39 -1.08 7.64
C LEU A 121 7.74 -1.32 6.27
N LYS A 122 7.82 -2.56 5.74
CA LYS A 122 7.13 -2.93 4.50
C LYS A 122 5.61 -2.81 4.65
N ARG A 123 5.07 -3.27 5.78
CA ARG A 123 3.63 -3.14 6.08
C ARG A 123 3.19 -1.68 6.20
N ASP A 124 3.98 -0.84 6.85
CA ASP A 124 3.70 0.60 6.95
C ASP A 124 3.71 1.27 5.57
N GLN A 125 4.65 0.87 4.70
CA GLN A 125 4.70 1.36 3.32
C GLN A 125 3.49 0.90 2.52
N GLU A 126 3.09 -0.38 2.62
CA GLU A 126 1.89 -0.91 1.99
C GLU A 126 0.65 -0.13 2.42
N ALA A 127 0.47 0.07 3.73
CA ALA A 127 -0.63 0.84 4.28
C ALA A 127 -0.64 2.29 3.77
N THR A 128 0.54 2.92 3.66
CA THR A 128 0.69 4.27 3.13
C THR A 128 0.29 4.36 1.65
N LEU A 129 0.69 3.38 0.85
CA LEU A 129 0.41 3.35 -0.58
C LEU A 129 -1.07 3.06 -0.89
N LEU A 130 -1.74 2.29 -0.03
CA LEU A 130 -3.16 1.95 -0.18
C LEU A 130 -4.09 2.92 0.57
N ALA A 131 -3.56 3.82 1.37
CA ALA A 131 -4.37 4.82 2.06
C ALA A 131 -4.94 5.85 1.07
N ASN A 132 -6.21 6.25 1.30
CA ASN A 132 -6.81 7.37 0.58
C ASN A 132 -6.30 8.69 1.17
N GLN A 133 -5.15 9.14 0.70
CA GLN A 133 -4.48 10.34 1.19
C GLN A 133 -3.93 11.21 0.07
N ALA A 134 -4.01 12.52 0.27
CA ALA A 134 -3.45 13.52 -0.62
C ALA A 134 -1.92 13.57 -0.56
N ALA A 135 -1.30 13.97 -1.66
CA ALA A 135 0.10 14.35 -1.68
C ALA A 135 0.33 15.64 -0.90
N VAL A 136 1.39 15.71 -0.10
CA VAL A 136 1.77 16.89 0.70
C VAL A 136 3.25 17.16 0.54
N GLY A 137 3.61 18.37 0.11
CA GLY A 137 5.00 18.78 -0.15
C GLY A 137 5.87 18.92 1.10
N GLY A 138 5.24 18.95 2.28
CA GLY A 138 5.92 19.16 3.54
C GLY A 138 6.35 20.62 3.77
N ALA A 139 6.67 20.94 5.02
CA ALA A 139 7.21 22.21 5.48
C ALA A 139 8.01 22.00 6.76
N ALA A 140 8.59 23.05 7.33
CA ALA A 140 9.19 22.98 8.65
C ALA A 140 8.13 22.55 9.69
N GLY A 141 8.28 21.37 10.27
CA GLY A 141 7.32 20.76 11.22
C GLY A 141 6.20 19.92 10.56
N THR A 142 6.11 19.86 9.25
CA THR A 142 5.13 19.02 8.54
C THR A 142 5.86 18.02 7.65
N ALA A 143 5.68 16.74 7.91
CA ALA A 143 6.29 15.69 7.10
C ALA A 143 5.71 15.68 5.67
N ARG A 144 6.57 15.45 4.68
CA ARG A 144 6.11 15.14 3.31
C ARG A 144 5.34 13.84 3.32
N ARG A 145 4.31 13.77 2.47
CA ARG A 145 3.46 12.60 2.33
C ARG A 145 3.20 12.32 0.85
N THR A 146 3.39 11.07 0.47
CA THR A 146 3.02 10.58 -0.85
C THR A 146 1.51 10.40 -0.95
N ALA A 147 0.92 10.67 -2.10
CA ALA A 147 -0.46 10.29 -2.36
C ALA A 147 -0.57 8.77 -2.49
N GLY A 148 -1.61 8.21 -1.87
CA GLY A 148 -1.92 6.79 -2.01
C GLY A 148 -2.67 6.47 -3.29
N LEU A 149 -2.73 5.19 -3.65
CA LEU A 149 -3.37 4.69 -4.87
C LEU A 149 -4.84 5.19 -5.03
N PRO A 150 -5.70 5.16 -4.00
CA PRO A 150 -7.09 5.62 -4.15
C PRO A 150 -7.22 7.10 -4.56
N ALA A 151 -6.25 7.95 -4.22
CA ALA A 151 -6.24 9.35 -4.61
C ALA A 151 -5.89 9.56 -6.09
N TRP A 152 -5.32 8.57 -6.78
CA TRP A 152 -5.02 8.60 -8.21
C TRP A 152 -6.17 8.08 -9.08
N LEU A 153 -7.10 7.33 -8.50
CA LEU A 153 -8.26 6.77 -9.19
C LEU A 153 -9.36 7.82 -9.34
N LYS A 154 -9.18 8.72 -10.31
CA LYS A 154 -10.09 9.84 -10.57
C LYS A 154 -11.26 9.46 -11.48
N THR A 155 -11.01 8.59 -12.46
CA THR A 155 -12.01 8.16 -13.47
C THR A 155 -12.17 6.65 -13.40
N ASN A 156 -13.26 6.13 -13.99
CA ASN A 156 -13.52 4.68 -14.07
C ASN A 156 -13.59 3.99 -12.71
N SER A 157 -13.93 4.74 -11.68
CA SER A 157 -14.20 4.24 -10.34
C SER A 157 -15.69 3.89 -10.20
N ASP A 158 -16.00 3.04 -9.22
CA ASP A 158 -17.37 2.75 -8.80
C ASP A 158 -17.47 2.99 -7.29
N ARG A 159 -17.72 4.25 -6.91
CA ARG A 159 -17.77 4.70 -5.52
C ARG A 159 -19.18 4.55 -4.96
N GLY A 160 -19.28 4.40 -3.65
CA GLY A 160 -20.55 4.37 -2.94
C GLY A 160 -21.30 5.71 -3.00
N THR A 161 -22.56 5.69 -2.59
CA THR A 161 -23.39 6.90 -2.54
C THR A 161 -22.75 7.96 -1.66
N GLY A 162 -22.58 9.18 -2.20
CA GLY A 162 -21.90 10.28 -1.51
C GLY A 162 -20.37 10.26 -1.60
N GLY A 163 -19.80 9.25 -2.21
CA GLY A 163 -18.37 9.23 -2.56
C GLY A 163 -18.07 10.19 -3.71
N THR A 164 -16.96 10.92 -3.63
CA THR A 164 -16.50 11.83 -4.67
C THR A 164 -15.15 11.42 -5.18
N ASP A 165 -14.91 11.62 -6.47
CA ASP A 165 -13.63 11.35 -7.07
C ASP A 165 -12.55 12.32 -6.57
N PRO A 166 -11.28 11.89 -6.51
CA PRO A 166 -10.19 12.78 -6.17
C PRO A 166 -10.03 13.88 -7.21
N THR A 167 -9.57 15.03 -6.75
CA THR A 167 -9.31 16.19 -7.61
C THR A 167 -7.81 16.36 -7.84
N VAL A 168 -7.44 16.89 -9.00
CA VAL A 168 -6.05 17.24 -9.33
C VAL A 168 -5.95 18.76 -9.37
N SER A 169 -5.03 19.32 -8.61
CA SER A 169 -4.75 20.76 -8.60
C SER A 169 -3.25 20.99 -8.72
N GLY A 170 -2.84 21.76 -9.73
CA GLY A 170 -1.42 22.03 -9.99
C GLY A 170 -0.59 20.76 -10.29
N GLY A 171 -1.19 19.74 -10.87
CA GLY A 171 -0.53 18.44 -11.13
C GLY A 171 -0.43 17.51 -9.92
N VAL A 172 -0.95 17.90 -8.76
CA VAL A 172 -0.91 17.11 -7.53
C VAL A 172 -2.33 16.65 -7.16
N VAL A 173 -2.46 15.43 -6.67
CA VAL A 173 -3.75 14.85 -6.32
C VAL A 173 -4.14 15.12 -4.87
N ASN A 174 -5.44 15.33 -4.67
CA ASN A 174 -6.10 15.35 -3.37
C ASN A 174 -6.85 14.03 -3.13
N ALA A 175 -7.04 13.68 -1.86
CA ALA A 175 -7.79 12.47 -1.51
C ALA A 175 -9.24 12.53 -1.99
N ALA A 176 -9.81 11.38 -2.33
CA ALA A 176 -11.24 11.23 -2.54
C ALA A 176 -12.01 11.48 -1.23
N ALA A 177 -13.22 11.96 -1.30
CA ALA A 177 -14.04 12.22 -0.13
C ALA A 177 -15.27 11.28 -0.09
N GLY A 178 -15.74 10.98 1.11
CA GLY A 178 -17.01 10.29 1.33
C GLY A 178 -17.01 8.76 1.26
N ASP A 179 -16.02 8.13 0.67
CA ASP A 179 -16.03 6.67 0.46
C ASP A 179 -15.86 5.83 1.72
N ALA A 180 -15.16 6.34 2.71
CA ALA A 180 -14.83 5.59 3.94
C ALA A 180 -15.74 5.92 5.13
N THR A 181 -16.81 6.68 4.92
CA THR A 181 -17.75 7.01 6.00
C THR A 181 -18.70 5.85 6.24
N ALA A 182 -18.96 5.50 7.49
CA ALA A 182 -19.73 4.34 7.90
C ALA A 182 -21.16 4.25 7.28
N GLY A 183 -21.74 5.33 6.80
CA GLY A 183 -23.03 5.34 6.09
C GLY A 183 -22.96 5.10 4.58
N ASN A 184 -21.77 5.12 4.00
CA ASN A 184 -21.55 5.02 2.55
C ASN A 184 -20.94 3.68 2.12
N MET A 185 -20.67 2.80 3.08
CA MET A 185 -20.19 1.45 2.79
C MET A 185 -21.30 0.62 2.18
N ARG A 186 -20.96 -0.14 1.15
CA ARG A 186 -21.87 -1.08 0.48
C ARG A 186 -21.21 -2.45 0.34
N ALA A 187 -22.05 -3.48 0.25
CA ALA A 187 -21.57 -4.83 -0.01
C ALA A 187 -20.87 -4.90 -1.38
N PHE A 188 -19.77 -5.63 -1.45
CA PHE A 188 -19.12 -5.95 -2.72
C PHE A 188 -19.96 -7.01 -3.44
N THR A 189 -20.34 -6.72 -4.68
CA THR A 189 -21.16 -7.60 -5.53
C THR A 189 -20.46 -7.89 -6.83
N ILE A 190 -20.87 -8.98 -7.49
CA ILE A 190 -20.35 -9.34 -8.80
C ILE A 190 -20.64 -8.26 -9.86
N ASP A 191 -21.76 -7.54 -9.73
CA ASP A 191 -22.12 -6.47 -10.65
C ASP A 191 -21.16 -5.29 -10.56
N ILE A 192 -20.71 -4.94 -9.33
CA ILE A 192 -19.69 -3.91 -9.12
C ILE A 192 -18.36 -4.34 -9.75
N LEU A 193 -17.98 -5.60 -9.59
CA LEU A 193 -16.76 -6.14 -10.19
C LEU A 193 -16.82 -6.08 -11.72
N ASN A 194 -17.91 -6.54 -12.30
CA ASN A 194 -18.10 -6.53 -13.76
C ASN A 194 -18.09 -5.11 -14.31
N ASN A 195 -18.77 -4.16 -13.65
CA ASN A 195 -18.79 -2.75 -14.03
C ASN A 195 -17.37 -2.14 -14.04
N VAL A 196 -16.56 -2.43 -13.02
CA VAL A 196 -15.18 -1.93 -12.96
C VAL A 196 -14.31 -2.58 -14.03
N ILE A 197 -14.45 -3.89 -14.26
CA ILE A 197 -13.70 -4.60 -15.32
C ILE A 197 -14.05 -4.04 -16.71
N GLU A 198 -15.34 -3.78 -16.97
CA GLU A 198 -15.80 -3.18 -18.22
C GLU A 198 -15.19 -1.80 -18.45
N LYS A 199 -15.21 -0.93 -17.42
CA LYS A 199 -14.58 0.39 -17.47
C LYS A 199 -13.08 0.32 -17.75
N VAL A 200 -12.37 -0.59 -17.08
CA VAL A 200 -10.93 -0.78 -17.28
C VAL A 200 -10.65 -1.27 -18.72
N TRP A 201 -11.46 -2.20 -19.23
CA TRP A 201 -11.31 -2.72 -20.58
C TRP A 201 -11.59 -1.65 -21.64
N THR A 202 -12.61 -0.82 -21.44
CA THR A 202 -12.98 0.28 -22.37
C THR A 202 -11.83 1.28 -22.53
N GLU A 203 -11.06 1.51 -21.47
CA GLU A 203 -9.87 2.36 -21.50
C GLU A 203 -8.58 1.61 -21.90
N GLY A 204 -8.71 0.38 -22.40
CA GLY A 204 -7.59 -0.43 -22.90
C GLY A 204 -6.74 -1.10 -21.82
N GLY A 205 -7.20 -1.12 -20.56
CA GLY A 205 -6.51 -1.80 -19.48
C GLY A 205 -6.80 -3.30 -19.43
N THR A 206 -5.85 -4.07 -18.89
CA THR A 206 -6.02 -5.51 -18.66
C THR A 206 -5.87 -5.81 -17.18
N PRO A 207 -6.97 -5.98 -16.41
CA PRO A 207 -6.88 -6.28 -14.98
C PRO A 207 -6.29 -7.68 -14.77
N LYS A 208 -5.32 -7.80 -13.86
CA LYS A 208 -4.63 -9.06 -13.55
C LYS A 208 -4.83 -9.52 -12.12
N MET A 209 -5.18 -8.61 -11.21
CA MET A 209 -5.25 -8.89 -9.79
C MET A 209 -6.41 -8.14 -9.16
N LEU A 210 -7.15 -8.85 -8.32
CA LEU A 210 -8.18 -8.28 -7.46
C LEU A 210 -7.65 -8.26 -6.02
N MET A 211 -7.66 -7.08 -5.39
CA MET A 211 -7.29 -6.91 -3.99
C MET A 211 -8.53 -6.56 -3.18
N VAL A 212 -8.89 -7.43 -2.26
CA VAL A 212 -10.05 -7.26 -1.38
C VAL A 212 -9.66 -7.52 0.07
N GLY A 213 -10.43 -6.98 1.00
CA GLY A 213 -10.28 -7.32 2.41
C GLY A 213 -10.73 -8.75 2.72
N PRO A 214 -10.34 -9.31 3.89
CA PRO A 214 -10.63 -10.71 4.23
C PRO A 214 -12.12 -11.00 4.46
N HIS A 215 -12.96 -9.99 4.49
CA HIS A 215 -14.40 -10.11 4.71
C HIS A 215 -15.22 -10.11 3.40
N ASN A 216 -14.60 -9.87 2.27
CA ASN A 216 -15.28 -9.80 0.95
C ASN A 216 -15.00 -11.03 0.10
#